data_b92163bf468fef3a0146850c1671ef4a
#
_entry.id   b92163bf468fef3a0146850c1671ef4a
#
_cell.length_a   1.000
_cell.length_b   1.000
_cell.length_c   1.000
_cell.angle_alpha   90.00
_cell.angle_beta   90.00
_cell.angle_gamma   90.00
#
_symmetry.space_group_name_H-M   'P 1'
#
loop_
_entity.id
_entity.type
_entity.pdbx_description
1 polymer ?
#
loop_
_entity_poly.entity_id
_entity_poly.type
_entity_poly.pdbx_seq_one_letter_code
_entity_poly.pdbx_strand_id
1 'polypeptide(L)'
;MNVLEFRNVTKSYKDGNNEIEALKETNFKIEEGQFIAIIGPSGSGKSTFLTLAGGLQTPSKGQIIINGKDYTNLSEKERAKLRFNDIGFVLQASNLVPFLTAKQQLELVDRINKNNKQTIQDKHSLFKELGIEHLENKLPKDLSGGERQRLAIARALYNDPAIILADEPTASLDSDRAFEVVELLSKECREKNKSIIMVTHDNRMIEKCDHVYRMKDGILTKER
;
A
#
# COMPACT_ATOMS: atom_id res chain seq x y z
N MET A 1 4.44 4.21 17.89
CA MET A 1 5.37 3.05 17.67
C MET A 1 5.74 3.01 16.19
N ASN A 2 7.01 2.58 15.81
CA ASN A 2 7.33 2.45 14.39
C ASN A 2 6.59 1.25 13.80
N VAL A 3 5.79 1.47 12.76
CA VAL A 3 5.09 0.41 12.03
C VAL A 3 5.99 -0.19 10.94
N LEU A 4 6.79 0.66 10.29
CA LEU A 4 7.78 0.24 9.31
C LEU A 4 9.09 0.98 9.57
N GLU A 5 10.21 0.27 9.46
CA GLU A 5 11.54 0.86 9.58
C GLU A 5 12.50 0.19 8.58
N PHE A 6 13.22 1.03 7.83
CA PHE A 6 14.36 0.65 6.99
C PHE A 6 15.64 1.05 7.70
N ARG A 7 16.59 0.13 7.84
CA ARG A 7 17.90 0.35 8.41
C ARG A 7 18.97 0.03 7.37
N ASN A 8 19.60 1.06 6.82
CA ASN A 8 20.66 0.98 5.81
C ASN A 8 20.27 0.08 4.61
N VAL A 9 19.02 0.20 4.16
CA VAL A 9 18.45 -0.65 3.10
C VAL A 9 18.95 -0.20 1.75
N THR A 10 19.49 -1.13 0.96
CA THR A 10 19.81 -0.95 -0.47
C THR A 10 19.11 -2.00 -1.31
N LYS A 11 18.90 -1.68 -2.60
CA LYS A 11 18.42 -2.66 -3.58
C LYS A 11 19.09 -2.47 -4.91
N SER A 12 19.77 -3.52 -5.37
CA SER A 12 20.36 -3.61 -6.68
C SER A 12 19.74 -4.72 -7.50
N TYR A 13 19.74 -4.55 -8.82
CA TYR A 13 19.33 -5.56 -9.79
C TYR A 13 20.46 -5.80 -10.77
N LYS A 14 20.62 -7.04 -11.21
CA LYS A 14 21.55 -7.40 -12.28
C LYS A 14 20.90 -7.16 -13.63
N ASP A 15 21.57 -6.43 -14.50
CA ASP A 15 21.21 -6.22 -15.90
C ASP A 15 22.39 -6.65 -16.78
N GLY A 16 22.39 -7.91 -17.17
CA GLY A 16 23.53 -8.55 -17.81
C GLY A 16 24.77 -8.54 -16.89
N ASN A 17 25.84 -7.87 -17.35
CA ASN A 17 27.08 -7.69 -16.57
C ASN A 17 27.08 -6.44 -15.68
N ASN A 18 26.03 -5.60 -15.76
CA ASN A 18 25.93 -4.39 -14.97
C ASN A 18 25.06 -4.63 -13.71
N GLU A 19 25.33 -3.86 -12.68
CA GLU A 19 24.50 -3.79 -11.49
C GLU A 19 23.86 -2.40 -11.43
N ILE A 20 22.52 -2.36 -11.37
CA ILE A 20 21.74 -1.12 -11.25
C ILE A 20 21.24 -1.00 -9.82
N GLU A 21 21.72 -0.01 -9.09
CA GLU A 21 21.26 0.29 -7.74
C GLU A 21 19.97 1.11 -7.81
N ALA A 22 18.83 0.41 -7.71
CA ALA A 22 17.50 1.01 -7.81
C ALA A 22 17.06 1.70 -6.51
N LEU A 23 17.61 1.30 -5.36
CA LEU A 23 17.48 2.01 -4.09
C LEU A 23 18.86 2.08 -3.44
N LYS A 24 19.35 3.29 -3.24
CA LYS A 24 20.59 3.58 -2.53
C LYS A 24 20.35 3.50 -1.03
N GLU A 25 21.43 3.50 -0.24
CA GLU A 25 21.32 3.36 1.20
C GLU A 25 20.27 4.29 1.80
N THR A 26 19.22 3.67 2.33
CA THR A 26 18.02 4.35 2.79
C THR A 26 17.75 3.98 4.24
N ASN A 27 17.61 5.01 5.07
CA ASN A 27 17.08 4.95 6.42
C ASN A 27 15.73 5.66 6.42
N PHE A 28 14.68 4.96 6.82
CA PHE A 28 13.31 5.48 6.78
C PHE A 28 12.50 4.87 7.92
N LYS A 29 11.55 5.63 8.45
CA LYS A 29 10.58 5.14 9.42
C LYS A 29 9.23 5.80 9.24
N ILE A 30 8.17 5.06 9.55
CA ILE A 30 6.81 5.58 9.69
C ILE A 30 6.23 5.09 11.02
N GLU A 31 5.61 6.00 11.74
CA GLU A 31 4.92 5.73 13.00
C GLU A 31 3.43 5.49 12.77
N GLU A 32 2.76 4.90 13.77
CA GLU A 32 1.31 4.72 13.74
C GLU A 32 0.59 6.04 13.49
N GLY A 33 -0.44 6.00 12.64
CA GLY A 33 -1.27 7.15 12.34
C GLY A 33 -0.59 8.23 11.50
N GLN A 34 0.51 7.92 10.80
CA GLN A 34 1.15 8.86 9.87
C GLN A 34 0.74 8.56 8.42
N PHE A 35 0.49 9.63 7.68
CA PHE A 35 0.29 9.59 6.24
C PHE A 35 1.49 10.22 5.52
N ILE A 36 2.27 9.40 4.81
CA ILE A 36 3.49 9.82 4.11
C ILE A 36 3.28 9.73 2.60
N ALA A 37 3.66 10.79 1.88
CA ALA A 37 3.78 10.77 0.43
C ALA A 37 5.24 10.58 0.00
N ILE A 38 5.46 9.75 -1.03
CA ILE A 38 6.73 9.64 -1.74
C ILE A 38 6.50 10.07 -3.17
N ILE A 39 7.13 11.18 -3.55
CA ILE A 39 7.03 11.78 -4.88
C ILE A 39 8.35 11.61 -5.65
N GLY A 40 8.28 11.73 -6.95
CA GLY A 40 9.48 11.68 -7.81
C GLY A 40 9.16 11.22 -9.24
N PRO A 41 10.10 11.38 -10.17
CA PRO A 41 9.91 11.00 -11.57
C PRO A 41 9.75 9.49 -11.75
N SER A 42 9.26 9.07 -12.92
CA SER A 42 9.25 7.66 -13.29
C SER A 42 10.69 7.09 -13.29
N GLY A 43 10.85 5.84 -12.86
CA GLY A 43 12.16 5.19 -12.78
C GLY A 43 13.03 5.62 -11.58
N SER A 44 12.58 6.52 -10.70
CA SER A 44 13.40 7.01 -9.57
C SER A 44 13.60 6.00 -8.42
N GLY A 45 12.89 4.85 -8.41
CA GLY A 45 12.99 3.83 -7.36
C GLY A 45 11.77 3.71 -6.46
N LYS A 46 10.68 4.49 -6.67
CA LYS A 46 9.48 4.50 -5.82
C LYS A 46 8.82 3.13 -5.70
N SER A 47 8.58 2.45 -6.81
CA SER A 47 7.96 1.11 -6.79
C SER A 47 8.89 0.06 -6.18
N THR A 48 10.22 0.22 -6.32
CA THR A 48 11.20 -0.61 -5.62
C THR A 48 11.08 -0.39 -4.10
N PHE A 49 10.99 0.86 -3.65
CA PHE A 49 10.76 1.17 -2.23
C PHE A 49 9.48 0.53 -1.72
N LEU A 50 8.34 0.68 -2.44
CA LEU A 50 7.06 0.07 -2.04
C LEU A 50 7.11 -1.46 -2.00
N THR A 51 7.74 -2.10 -2.96
CA THR A 51 7.84 -3.57 -2.97
C THR A 51 8.72 -4.11 -1.85
N LEU A 52 9.75 -3.37 -1.45
CA LEU A 52 10.55 -3.65 -0.26
C LEU A 52 9.75 -3.40 1.02
N ALA A 53 9.08 -2.24 1.15
CA ALA A 53 8.21 -1.89 2.27
C ALA A 53 7.09 -2.93 2.47
N GLY A 54 6.60 -3.46 1.37
CA GLY A 54 5.56 -4.49 1.36
C GLY A 54 6.07 -5.92 1.53
N GLY A 55 7.37 -6.13 1.71
CA GLY A 55 7.95 -7.47 1.83
C GLY A 55 7.75 -8.36 0.60
N LEU A 56 7.44 -7.77 -0.56
CA LEU A 56 7.35 -8.47 -1.85
C LEU A 56 8.74 -8.80 -2.42
N GLN A 57 9.73 -8.02 -2.00
CA GLN A 57 11.13 -8.22 -2.33
C GLN A 57 12.00 -8.16 -1.07
N THR A 58 13.17 -8.80 -1.12
CA THR A 58 14.19 -8.66 -0.09
C THR A 58 15.19 -7.57 -0.48
N PRO A 59 15.72 -6.80 0.47
CA PRO A 59 16.79 -5.86 0.22
C PRO A 59 18.08 -6.59 -0.20
N SER A 60 18.97 -5.89 -0.90
CA SER A 60 20.33 -6.38 -1.18
C SER A 60 21.22 -6.28 0.05
N LYS A 61 21.02 -5.20 0.86
CA LYS A 61 21.68 -5.00 2.17
C LYS A 61 20.71 -4.29 3.10
N GLY A 62 21.02 -4.32 4.39
CA GLY A 62 20.24 -3.66 5.44
C GLY A 62 19.08 -4.53 5.95
N GLN A 63 18.22 -3.93 6.75
CA GLN A 63 17.10 -4.61 7.42
C GLN A 63 15.81 -3.85 7.23
N ILE A 64 14.70 -4.58 7.09
CA ILE A 64 13.33 -4.05 7.04
C ILE A 64 12.57 -4.65 8.22
N ILE A 65 12.05 -3.78 9.08
CA ILE A 65 11.30 -4.14 10.28
C ILE A 65 9.87 -3.65 10.11
N ILE A 66 8.89 -4.53 10.29
CA ILE A 66 7.46 -4.23 10.23
C ILE A 66 6.82 -4.73 11.53
N ASN A 67 6.12 -3.84 12.22
CA ASN A 67 5.53 -4.11 13.54
C ASN A 67 6.53 -4.78 14.51
N GLY A 68 7.78 -4.29 14.53
CA GLY A 68 8.86 -4.80 15.38
C GLY A 68 9.44 -6.15 14.93
N LYS A 69 9.00 -6.73 13.81
CA LYS A 69 9.52 -8.01 13.28
C LYS A 69 10.46 -7.75 12.11
N ASP A 70 11.63 -8.38 12.13
CA ASP A 70 12.57 -8.32 11.01
C ASP A 70 12.04 -9.18 9.84
N TYR A 71 11.69 -8.50 8.75
CA TYR A 71 11.20 -9.13 7.52
C TYR A 71 12.32 -9.70 6.64
N THR A 72 13.54 -9.20 6.84
CA THR A 72 14.67 -9.45 5.93
C THR A 72 15.04 -10.93 5.88
N ASN A 73 15.04 -11.58 7.04
CA ASN A 73 15.54 -12.95 7.23
C ASN A 73 14.44 -14.01 7.22
N LEU A 74 13.20 -13.63 6.96
CA LEU A 74 12.07 -14.58 6.94
C LEU A 74 12.03 -15.38 5.65
N SER A 75 11.58 -16.63 5.73
CA SER A 75 11.20 -17.41 4.56
C SER A 75 10.04 -16.75 3.80
N GLU A 76 9.90 -17.08 2.50
CA GLU A 76 8.79 -16.52 1.70
C GLU A 76 7.41 -16.82 2.29
N LYS A 77 7.24 -18.02 2.87
CA LYS A 77 5.98 -18.41 3.54
C LYS A 77 5.67 -17.53 4.75
N GLU A 78 6.67 -17.21 5.55
CA GLU A 78 6.52 -16.34 6.72
C GLU A 78 6.26 -14.89 6.28
N ARG A 79 7.00 -14.39 5.27
CA ARG A 79 6.75 -13.07 4.68
C ARG A 79 5.33 -12.96 4.11
N ALA A 80 4.87 -13.97 3.36
CA ALA A 80 3.51 -13.98 2.83
C ALA A 80 2.45 -13.90 3.92
N LYS A 81 2.65 -14.60 5.04
CA LYS A 81 1.74 -14.54 6.19
C LYS A 81 1.73 -13.16 6.84
N LEU A 82 2.90 -12.55 7.03
CA LEU A 82 3.01 -11.22 7.61
C LEU A 82 2.43 -10.15 6.67
N ARG A 83 2.71 -10.22 5.36
CA ARG A 83 2.08 -9.33 4.36
C ARG A 83 0.56 -9.37 4.45
N PHE A 84 0.01 -10.58 4.49
CA PHE A 84 -1.43 -10.77 4.58
C PHE A 84 -2.03 -10.12 5.83
N ASN A 85 -1.33 -10.20 6.96
CA ASN A 85 -1.82 -9.70 8.24
C ASN A 85 -1.59 -8.20 8.45
N ASP A 86 -0.41 -7.71 8.08
CA ASP A 86 0.06 -6.40 8.51
C ASP A 86 -0.04 -5.34 7.41
N ILE A 87 -0.19 -5.74 6.12
CA ILE A 87 -0.06 -4.84 4.98
C ILE A 87 -1.28 -4.88 4.06
N GLY A 88 -1.86 -3.71 3.80
CA GLY A 88 -2.86 -3.49 2.75
C GLY A 88 -2.20 -2.88 1.50
N PHE A 89 -2.44 -3.47 0.32
CA PHE A 89 -1.94 -2.92 -0.93
C PHE A 89 -3.06 -2.29 -1.75
N VAL A 90 -2.87 -1.03 -2.15
CA VAL A 90 -3.68 -0.31 -3.14
C VAL A 90 -2.79 -0.02 -4.33
N LEU A 91 -3.04 -0.67 -5.46
CA LEU A 91 -2.21 -0.57 -6.66
C LEU A 91 -2.86 0.36 -7.70
N GLN A 92 -2.05 0.90 -8.59
CA GLN A 92 -2.49 1.74 -9.71
C GLN A 92 -3.57 1.04 -10.55
N ALA A 93 -3.33 -0.20 -10.96
CA ALA A 93 -4.39 -1.08 -11.46
C ALA A 93 -5.07 -1.74 -10.25
N SER A 94 -6.38 -1.64 -10.13
CA SER A 94 -7.13 -2.18 -9.00
C SER A 94 -6.96 -3.69 -8.78
N ASN A 95 -6.49 -4.42 -9.81
CA ASN A 95 -6.18 -5.86 -9.78
C ASN A 95 -7.30 -6.69 -9.14
N LEU A 96 -8.54 -6.35 -9.48
CA LEU A 96 -9.72 -7.10 -9.08
C LEU A 96 -9.84 -8.38 -9.92
N VAL A 97 -10.27 -9.47 -9.28
CA VAL A 97 -10.52 -10.73 -9.98
C VAL A 97 -11.77 -10.56 -10.86
N PRO A 98 -11.68 -10.68 -12.19
CA PRO A 98 -12.73 -10.21 -13.11
C PRO A 98 -14.04 -10.97 -13.02
N PHE A 99 -14.03 -12.21 -12.54
CA PHE A 99 -15.20 -13.08 -12.41
C PHE A 99 -15.76 -13.16 -10.98
N LEU A 100 -15.23 -12.39 -10.05
CA LEU A 100 -15.75 -12.28 -8.68
C LEU A 100 -16.51 -10.97 -8.51
N THR A 101 -17.67 -11.02 -7.85
CA THR A 101 -18.40 -9.82 -7.46
C THR A 101 -17.64 -9.02 -6.38
N ALA A 102 -18.03 -7.77 -6.16
CA ALA A 102 -17.42 -6.93 -5.13
C ALA A 102 -17.38 -7.64 -3.77
N LYS A 103 -18.48 -8.24 -3.33
CA LYS A 103 -18.55 -9.03 -2.11
C LYS A 103 -17.61 -10.24 -2.13
N GLN A 104 -17.55 -10.95 -3.24
CA GLN A 104 -16.69 -12.13 -3.38
C GLN A 104 -15.18 -11.79 -3.37
N GLN A 105 -14.78 -10.57 -3.76
CA GLN A 105 -13.40 -10.10 -3.62
C GLN A 105 -12.95 -10.14 -2.14
N LEU A 106 -13.84 -9.73 -1.23
CA LEU A 106 -13.57 -9.74 0.22
C LEU A 106 -13.70 -11.15 0.80
N GLU A 107 -14.65 -11.95 0.32
CA GLU A 107 -14.80 -13.36 0.72
C GLU A 107 -13.56 -14.20 0.40
N LEU A 108 -12.80 -13.82 -0.62
CA LEU A 108 -11.51 -14.45 -0.90
C LEU A 108 -10.51 -14.25 0.26
N VAL A 109 -10.52 -13.08 0.87
CA VAL A 109 -9.72 -12.76 2.07
C VAL A 109 -10.16 -13.64 3.24
N ASP A 110 -11.47 -13.84 3.45
CA ASP A 110 -12.00 -14.73 4.50
C ASP A 110 -11.47 -16.16 4.37
N ARG A 111 -11.43 -16.67 3.13
CA ARG A 111 -10.95 -18.04 2.87
C ARG A 111 -9.49 -18.23 3.27
N ILE A 112 -8.67 -17.21 3.06
CA ILE A 112 -7.25 -17.21 3.47
C ILE A 112 -7.14 -17.06 4.99
N ASN A 113 -7.99 -16.22 5.59
CA ASN A 113 -7.94 -15.89 7.02
C ASN A 113 -8.45 -16.99 7.95
N LYS A 114 -9.21 -17.98 7.47
CA LYS A 114 -9.76 -19.09 8.28
C LYS A 114 -8.76 -19.72 9.25
N ASN A 115 -7.47 -19.69 8.92
CA ASN A 115 -6.39 -20.25 9.74
C ASN A 115 -5.64 -19.22 10.60
N ASN A 116 -5.91 -17.92 10.47
CA ASN A 116 -5.10 -16.87 11.08
C ASN A 116 -5.75 -16.17 12.29
N LYS A 117 -7.04 -16.42 12.58
CA LYS A 117 -7.78 -15.84 13.72
C LYS A 117 -7.66 -14.31 13.87
N GLN A 118 -7.36 -13.60 12.78
CA GLN A 118 -7.27 -12.15 12.81
C GLN A 118 -8.68 -11.53 12.77
N THR A 119 -8.83 -10.41 13.44
CA THR A 119 -10.06 -9.62 13.36
C THR A 119 -10.23 -9.12 11.94
N ILE A 120 -11.39 -9.40 11.35
CA ILE A 120 -11.78 -8.93 10.03
C ILE A 120 -12.86 -7.86 10.24
N GLN A 121 -12.80 -6.78 9.49
CA GLN A 121 -13.85 -5.78 9.50
C GLN A 121 -15.19 -6.36 8.99
N ASP A 122 -16.30 -5.83 9.45
CA ASP A 122 -17.60 -6.18 8.89
C ASP A 122 -17.71 -5.66 7.45
N LYS A 123 -17.98 -6.57 6.50
CA LYS A 123 -18.05 -6.25 5.06
C LYS A 123 -19.06 -5.17 4.74
N HIS A 124 -20.25 -5.29 5.33
CA HIS A 124 -21.34 -4.35 5.06
C HIS A 124 -21.01 -2.95 5.58
N SER A 125 -20.46 -2.87 6.80
CA SER A 125 -19.99 -1.61 7.37
C SER A 125 -18.90 -0.97 6.53
N LEU A 126 -17.92 -1.77 6.06
CA LEU A 126 -16.83 -1.29 5.22
C LEU A 126 -17.36 -0.80 3.85
N PHE A 127 -18.27 -1.53 3.21
CA PHE A 127 -18.88 -1.11 1.95
C PHE A 127 -19.68 0.19 2.11
N LYS A 128 -20.42 0.33 3.19
CA LYS A 128 -21.17 1.56 3.50
C LYS A 128 -20.22 2.74 3.73
N GLU A 129 -19.16 2.56 4.50
CA GLU A 129 -18.15 3.60 4.77
C GLU A 129 -17.49 4.10 3.47
N LEU A 130 -17.26 3.19 2.53
CA LEU A 130 -16.66 3.51 1.23
C LEU A 130 -17.68 3.96 0.17
N GLY A 131 -18.99 3.99 0.51
CA GLY A 131 -20.07 4.38 -0.39
C GLY A 131 -20.28 3.43 -1.57
N ILE A 132 -19.99 2.14 -1.37
CA ILE A 132 -20.07 1.09 -2.41
C ILE A 132 -21.00 -0.08 -2.05
N GLU A 133 -21.87 0.07 -1.05
CA GLU A 133 -22.82 -0.97 -0.62
C GLU A 133 -23.73 -1.44 -1.75
N HIS A 134 -24.12 -0.54 -2.65
CA HIS A 134 -24.97 -0.85 -3.81
C HIS A 134 -24.26 -1.68 -4.89
N LEU A 135 -22.95 -1.90 -4.74
CA LEU A 135 -22.11 -2.62 -5.70
C LEU A 135 -21.80 -4.06 -5.28
N GLU A 136 -22.25 -4.52 -4.12
CA GLU A 136 -21.87 -5.82 -3.54
C GLU A 136 -21.98 -7.00 -4.54
N ASN A 137 -23.00 -6.99 -5.38
CA ASN A 137 -23.28 -8.05 -6.35
C ASN A 137 -22.80 -7.73 -7.79
N LYS A 138 -22.10 -6.61 -7.99
CA LYS A 138 -21.57 -6.21 -9.30
C LYS A 138 -20.21 -6.85 -9.58
N LEU A 139 -19.96 -7.12 -10.86
CA LEU A 139 -18.64 -7.55 -11.33
C LEU A 139 -17.75 -6.33 -11.63
N PRO A 140 -16.42 -6.46 -11.60
CA PRO A 140 -15.49 -5.36 -11.89
C PRO A 140 -15.73 -4.65 -13.22
N LYS A 141 -16.20 -5.37 -14.23
CA LYS A 141 -16.53 -4.80 -15.56
C LYS A 141 -17.72 -3.82 -15.54
N ASP A 142 -18.59 -3.96 -14.55
CA ASP A 142 -19.81 -3.17 -14.40
C ASP A 142 -19.58 -1.93 -13.49
N LEU A 143 -18.35 -1.72 -13.03
CA LEU A 143 -17.95 -0.64 -12.13
C LEU A 143 -17.25 0.47 -12.92
N SER A 144 -17.47 1.72 -12.50
CA SER A 144 -16.65 2.88 -12.92
C SER A 144 -15.23 2.78 -12.42
N GLY A 145 -14.31 3.60 -12.94
CA GLY A 145 -12.92 3.65 -12.47
C GLY A 145 -12.79 3.93 -10.96
N GLY A 146 -13.54 4.93 -10.47
CA GLY A 146 -13.56 5.28 -9.04
C GLY A 146 -14.15 4.19 -8.17
N GLU A 147 -15.23 3.52 -8.60
CA GLU A 147 -15.83 2.40 -7.87
C GLU A 147 -14.88 1.20 -7.80
N ARG A 148 -14.17 0.88 -8.89
CA ARG A 148 -13.12 -0.15 -8.86
C ARG A 148 -12.02 0.19 -7.87
N GLN A 149 -11.61 1.45 -7.82
CA GLN A 149 -10.55 1.89 -6.89
C GLN A 149 -11.02 1.83 -5.44
N ARG A 150 -12.26 2.27 -5.14
CA ARG A 150 -12.84 2.13 -3.78
C ARG A 150 -12.97 0.66 -3.37
N LEU A 151 -13.32 -0.22 -4.30
CA LEU A 151 -13.36 -1.67 -4.03
C LEU A 151 -11.96 -2.24 -3.77
N ALA A 152 -10.94 -1.78 -4.49
CA ALA A 152 -9.54 -2.16 -4.23
C ALA A 152 -9.08 -1.68 -2.84
N ILE A 153 -9.49 -0.48 -2.43
CA ILE A 153 -9.24 0.04 -1.08
C ILE A 153 -10.00 -0.80 -0.04
N ALA A 154 -11.28 -1.14 -0.28
CA ALA A 154 -12.03 -2.03 0.60
C ALA A 154 -11.28 -3.34 0.84
N ARG A 155 -10.80 -3.97 -0.23
CA ARG A 155 -10.04 -5.21 -0.14
C ARG A 155 -8.73 -5.04 0.64
N ALA A 156 -8.04 -3.92 0.47
CA ALA A 156 -6.80 -3.63 1.18
C ALA A 156 -7.03 -3.42 2.69
N LEU A 157 -8.16 -2.79 3.06
CA LEU A 157 -8.53 -2.49 4.45
C LEU A 157 -9.17 -3.68 5.18
N TYR A 158 -9.78 -4.62 4.43
CA TYR A 158 -10.68 -5.62 4.99
C TYR A 158 -10.03 -6.51 6.07
N ASN A 159 -8.76 -6.81 5.94
CA ASN A 159 -8.01 -7.60 6.92
C ASN A 159 -7.42 -6.76 8.07
N ASP A 160 -7.88 -5.52 8.23
CA ASP A 160 -7.44 -4.58 9.27
C ASP A 160 -5.92 -4.39 9.36
N PRO A 161 -5.21 -4.08 8.26
CA PRO A 161 -3.77 -3.97 8.24
C PRO A 161 -3.27 -2.78 9.08
N ALA A 162 -2.05 -2.88 9.60
CA ALA A 162 -1.41 -1.78 10.32
C ALA A 162 -0.88 -0.70 9.38
N ILE A 163 -0.47 -1.10 8.15
CA ILE A 163 0.06 -0.18 7.14
C ILE A 163 -0.60 -0.40 5.78
N ILE A 164 -0.90 0.70 5.09
CA ILE A 164 -1.41 0.72 3.72
C ILE A 164 -0.32 1.26 2.80
N LEU A 165 0.01 0.50 1.77
CA LEU A 165 0.95 0.89 0.72
C LEU A 165 0.17 1.16 -0.57
N ALA A 166 0.14 2.42 -1.00
CA ALA A 166 -0.61 2.87 -2.16
C ALA A 166 0.34 3.28 -3.28
N ASP A 167 0.33 2.55 -4.39
CA ASP A 167 1.12 2.84 -5.59
C ASP A 167 0.24 3.55 -6.62
N GLU A 168 0.43 4.85 -6.79
CA GLU A 168 -0.30 5.69 -7.73
C GLU A 168 -1.84 5.49 -7.66
N PRO A 169 -2.46 5.55 -6.46
CA PRO A 169 -3.84 5.11 -6.26
C PRO A 169 -4.87 5.97 -7.00
N THR A 170 -4.45 7.08 -7.58
CA THR A 170 -5.30 8.08 -8.25
C THR A 170 -5.00 8.24 -9.74
N ALA A 171 -3.99 7.56 -10.30
CA ALA A 171 -3.49 7.80 -11.65
C ALA A 171 -4.51 7.58 -12.78
N SER A 172 -5.53 6.76 -12.56
CA SER A 172 -6.59 6.45 -13.55
C SER A 172 -7.91 7.20 -13.29
N LEU A 173 -7.90 8.19 -12.39
CA LEU A 173 -9.08 8.92 -11.95
C LEU A 173 -9.06 10.38 -12.43
N ASP A 174 -10.23 10.96 -12.64
CA ASP A 174 -10.37 12.41 -12.76
C ASP A 174 -10.05 13.10 -11.42
N SER A 175 -9.86 14.43 -11.46
CA SER A 175 -9.39 15.19 -10.30
C SER A 175 -10.30 15.03 -9.08
N ASP A 176 -11.62 15.08 -9.25
CA ASP A 176 -12.57 15.04 -8.13
C ASP A 176 -12.52 13.68 -7.44
N ARG A 177 -12.52 12.60 -8.22
CA ARG A 177 -12.41 11.22 -7.70
C ARG A 177 -11.04 10.93 -7.10
N ALA A 178 -9.98 11.55 -7.63
CA ALA A 178 -8.65 11.44 -7.06
C ALA A 178 -8.59 12.05 -5.65
N PHE A 179 -9.18 13.23 -5.47
CA PHE A 179 -9.30 13.87 -4.14
C PHE A 179 -10.13 13.03 -3.17
N GLU A 180 -11.26 12.45 -3.62
CA GLU A 180 -12.08 11.57 -2.80
C GLU A 180 -11.30 10.35 -2.28
N VAL A 181 -10.45 9.74 -3.12
CA VAL A 181 -9.61 8.60 -2.72
C VAL A 181 -8.58 9.02 -1.68
N VAL A 182 -7.91 10.16 -1.86
CA VAL A 182 -6.92 10.65 -0.88
C VAL A 182 -7.58 11.04 0.44
N GLU A 183 -8.77 11.66 0.40
CA GLU A 183 -9.54 11.99 1.59
C GLU A 183 -9.93 10.74 2.37
N LEU A 184 -10.36 9.69 1.66
CA LEU A 184 -10.70 8.40 2.26
C LEU A 184 -9.47 7.77 2.95
N LEU A 185 -8.31 7.75 2.29
CA LEU A 185 -7.07 7.29 2.90
C LEU A 185 -6.69 8.13 4.13
N SER A 186 -6.80 9.47 4.02
CA SER A 186 -6.56 10.39 5.15
C SER A 186 -7.47 10.11 6.35
N LYS A 187 -8.74 9.79 6.09
CA LYS A 187 -9.70 9.41 7.13
C LYS A 187 -9.31 8.12 7.82
N GLU A 188 -8.93 7.07 7.07
CA GLU A 188 -8.42 5.81 7.62
C GLU A 188 -7.19 6.03 8.52
N CYS A 189 -6.30 6.92 8.09
CA CYS A 189 -5.13 7.29 8.88
C CYS A 189 -5.52 7.95 10.21
N ARG A 190 -6.36 8.98 10.17
CA ARG A 190 -6.68 9.82 11.34
C ARG A 190 -7.65 9.17 12.32
N GLU A 191 -8.71 8.52 11.79
CA GLU A 191 -9.78 7.97 12.63
C GLU A 191 -9.48 6.54 13.11
N LYS A 192 -8.74 5.75 12.32
CA LYS A 192 -8.42 4.36 12.64
C LYS A 192 -6.94 4.11 12.93
N ASN A 193 -6.15 5.19 13.05
CA ASN A 193 -4.72 5.14 13.37
C ASN A 193 -3.89 4.27 12.40
N LYS A 194 -4.34 4.16 11.11
CA LYS A 194 -3.61 3.43 10.07
C LYS A 194 -2.41 4.22 9.61
N SER A 195 -1.30 3.55 9.34
CA SER A 195 -0.15 4.18 8.72
C SER A 195 -0.25 4.03 7.20
N ILE A 196 0.03 5.10 6.45
CA ILE A 196 -0.13 5.10 4.99
C ILE A 196 1.13 5.62 4.33
N ILE A 197 1.61 4.88 3.33
CA ILE A 197 2.63 5.35 2.39
C ILE A 197 2.00 5.39 1.00
N MET A 198 1.88 6.58 0.44
CA MET A 198 1.37 6.80 -0.91
C MET A 198 2.50 7.24 -1.83
N VAL A 199 2.73 6.49 -2.88
CA VAL A 199 3.58 6.91 -3.99
C VAL A 199 2.71 7.64 -5.00
N THR A 200 3.11 8.83 -5.41
CA THR A 200 2.42 9.59 -6.46
C THR A 200 3.37 10.53 -7.19
N HIS A 201 3.03 10.90 -8.42
CA HIS A 201 3.66 11.99 -9.16
C HIS A 201 2.78 13.26 -9.17
N ASP A 202 1.56 13.20 -8.60
CA ASP A 202 0.64 14.32 -8.53
C ASP A 202 0.81 15.11 -7.23
N ASN A 203 1.46 16.26 -7.33
CA ASN A 203 1.71 17.13 -6.18
C ASN A 203 0.44 17.69 -5.51
N ARG A 204 -0.72 17.64 -6.18
CA ARG A 204 -2.00 18.10 -5.59
C ARG A 204 -2.46 17.14 -4.48
N MET A 205 -2.04 15.88 -4.54
CA MET A 205 -2.49 14.84 -3.61
C MET A 205 -1.72 14.83 -2.28
N ILE A 206 -0.62 15.61 -2.17
CA ILE A 206 0.25 15.58 -0.97
C ILE A 206 -0.22 16.50 0.17
N GLU A 207 -1.23 17.33 -0.03
CA GLU A 207 -1.71 18.29 0.99
C GLU A 207 -2.21 17.61 2.27
N LYS A 208 -2.79 16.42 2.14
CA LYS A 208 -3.32 15.62 3.25
C LYS A 208 -2.24 14.79 3.97
N CYS A 209 -1.02 14.77 3.46
CA CYS A 209 0.06 13.97 4.03
C CYS A 209 0.80 14.74 5.13
N ASP A 210 1.18 14.04 6.20
CA ASP A 210 1.95 14.61 7.32
C ASP A 210 3.40 14.89 6.92
N HIS A 211 3.96 13.99 6.10
CA HIS A 211 5.33 14.11 5.59
C HIS A 211 5.39 13.83 4.10
N VAL A 212 6.30 14.52 3.43
CA VAL A 212 6.59 14.33 2.01
C VAL A 212 8.06 13.98 1.84
N TYR A 213 8.31 12.91 1.12
CA TYR A 213 9.65 12.50 0.73
C TYR A 213 9.78 12.57 -0.80
N ARG A 214 10.98 12.95 -1.27
CA ARG A 214 11.31 12.90 -2.69
C ARG A 214 12.25 11.74 -2.98
N MET A 215 11.87 10.94 -3.98
CA MET A 215 12.73 9.90 -4.53
C MET A 215 13.34 10.40 -5.84
N LYS A 216 14.67 10.42 -5.92
CA LYS A 216 15.41 10.77 -7.14
C LYS A 216 16.64 9.88 -7.26
N ASP A 217 16.79 9.21 -8.39
CA ASP A 217 17.94 8.35 -8.72
C ASP A 217 18.30 7.35 -7.59
N GLY A 218 17.27 6.72 -7.02
CA GLY A 218 17.38 5.77 -5.90
C GLY A 218 17.63 6.38 -4.52
N ILE A 219 17.68 7.71 -4.40
CA ILE A 219 17.89 8.42 -3.14
C ILE A 219 16.55 8.94 -2.63
N LEU A 220 16.24 8.63 -1.37
CA LEU A 220 15.06 9.13 -0.65
C LEU A 220 15.46 10.30 0.26
N THR A 221 14.86 11.47 0.07
CA THR A 221 15.10 12.67 0.90
C THR A 221 13.80 13.20 1.46
N LYS A 222 13.78 13.60 2.74
CA LYS A 222 12.62 14.23 3.37
C LYS A 222 12.54 15.69 2.90
N GLU A 223 11.35 16.11 2.43
CA GLU A 223 11.07 17.50 2.02
C GLU A 223 10.25 18.26 3.06
N ARG A 224 9.29 17.58 3.70
CA ARG A 224 8.39 18.16 4.71
C ARG A 224 8.12 17.19 5.85
#